data_c8efdaeafd93c9825068b4c6194f3fe8
#
_entry.id   c8efdaeafd93c9825068b4c6194f3fe8
#
_cell.length_a   1.000
_cell.length_b   1.000
_cell.length_c   1.000
_cell.angle_alpha   90.00
_cell.angle_beta   90.00
_cell.angle_gamma   90.00
#
_symmetry.space_group_name_H-M   'P 1'
#
loop_
_entity.id
_entity.type
_entity.pdbx_description
1 polymer ?
#
loop_
_entity_poly.entity_id
_entity_poly.type
_entity_poly.pdbx_seq_one_letter_code
_entity_poly.pdbx_strand_id
1 'polypeptide(L)'
;MAKRDQKPVYINDDLFGSTFRRNHEGDYRYTRLQVKTMLRDQAENTMDMEVLDDVPMEDLNYQTVQGYRNRHRTLKPGHPFERLNDDEYLRSIGAAAVSREDKQLHPTAAGMLMFGDEYNIVRHFPEYFLDYREMLDPAIRWTDRIQSSSGEWSGNLCDFYFRVYNKISMDIKTPFAMQGGDRIEDTPVHKALREALANCLINADYYGTRGVVIKKEQKKLTFENPGYIRTGKIQMRKGGESDPRNKSLMKMFNLISIGERSGSGVPNIFNTWADEDWKEPVIEERFDPDRTILTLEFVEKQAKKISEENRRRKTSNHIAKIYEYLTQHGEAKTNDIAAYIGLSVSRTRAILSEMKNIETIGTNTNRKYKIKK
;
A
#
# COMPACT_ATOMS: atom_id res chain seq x y z
N MET A 1 -1.14 -19.16 14.67
CA MET A 1 -2.47 -18.54 14.85
C MET A 1 -3.52 -19.43 14.21
N ALA A 2 -4.69 -19.55 14.82
CA ALA A 2 -5.81 -20.29 14.22
C ALA A 2 -6.21 -19.65 12.89
N LYS A 3 -6.54 -20.48 11.88
CA LYS A 3 -7.05 -20.00 10.59
C LYS A 3 -8.45 -19.40 10.78
N ARG A 4 -8.93 -18.67 9.76
CA ARG A 4 -10.25 -18.02 9.77
C ARG A 4 -11.39 -19.00 10.12
N ASP A 5 -11.39 -20.15 9.50
CA ASP A 5 -12.36 -21.24 9.67
C ASP A 5 -12.32 -21.90 11.05
N GLN A 6 -11.24 -21.69 11.80
CA GLN A 6 -11.01 -22.20 13.15
C GLN A 6 -11.26 -21.16 14.27
N LYS A 7 -11.64 -19.93 13.91
CA LYS A 7 -11.94 -18.87 14.87
C LYS A 7 -13.45 -18.72 15.06
N PRO A 8 -13.93 -18.37 16.24
CA PRO A 8 -13.18 -18.11 17.46
C PRO A 8 -12.70 -19.40 18.14
N VAL A 9 -11.56 -19.34 18.83
CA VAL A 9 -11.07 -20.41 19.72
C VAL A 9 -11.48 -20.05 21.14
N TYR A 10 -12.24 -20.95 21.77
CA TYR A 10 -12.81 -20.70 23.12
C TYR A 10 -12.63 -21.92 24.05
N ILE A 11 -12.84 -21.73 25.33
CA ILE A 11 -12.65 -22.70 26.41
C ILE A 11 -14.00 -23.00 27.05
N ASN A 12 -14.19 -24.21 27.56
CA ASN A 12 -15.35 -24.62 28.36
C ASN A 12 -16.72 -24.38 27.71
N ASP A 13 -16.82 -24.53 26.40
CA ASP A 13 -18.05 -24.34 25.60
C ASP A 13 -18.73 -22.97 25.75
N ASP A 14 -18.00 -21.97 26.30
CA ASP A 14 -18.48 -20.59 26.40
C ASP A 14 -17.89 -19.69 25.31
N LEU A 15 -18.53 -19.68 24.15
CA LEU A 15 -18.12 -18.91 22.99
C LEU A 15 -17.92 -17.41 23.26
N PHE A 16 -18.83 -16.80 24.01
CA PHE A 16 -18.80 -15.35 24.25
C PHE A 16 -18.06 -14.94 25.52
N GLY A 17 -17.91 -15.83 26.48
CA GLY A 17 -17.28 -15.54 27.75
C GLY A 17 -15.84 -16.02 27.84
N SER A 18 -15.42 -16.97 27.01
CA SER A 18 -14.09 -17.57 27.10
C SER A 18 -13.31 -17.63 25.77
N THR A 19 -13.57 -16.69 24.88
CA THR A 19 -12.72 -16.44 23.72
C THR A 19 -11.68 -15.38 24.07
N PHE A 20 -10.38 -15.75 23.98
CA PHE A 20 -9.28 -14.89 24.38
C PHE A 20 -8.30 -14.66 23.21
N ARG A 21 -7.63 -13.52 23.23
CA ARG A 21 -6.46 -13.23 22.42
C ARG A 21 -5.23 -13.05 23.30
N ARG A 22 -4.09 -13.51 22.81
CA ARG A 22 -2.78 -13.21 23.41
C ARG A 22 -2.24 -11.92 22.81
N ASN A 23 -1.96 -10.93 23.65
CA ASN A 23 -1.14 -9.78 23.32
C ASN A 23 0.16 -9.88 24.11
N HIS A 24 1.21 -9.13 23.75
CA HIS A 24 2.52 -9.18 24.40
C HIS A 24 2.45 -9.08 25.93
N GLU A 25 1.45 -8.39 26.47
CA GLU A 25 1.28 -8.11 27.90
C GLU A 25 0.36 -9.09 28.62
N GLY A 26 -0.40 -9.94 27.92
CA GLY A 26 -1.33 -10.87 28.56
C GLY A 26 -2.41 -11.45 27.65
N ASP A 27 -3.36 -12.14 28.27
CA ASP A 27 -4.53 -12.71 27.63
C ASP A 27 -5.74 -11.79 27.84
N TYR A 28 -6.31 -11.30 26.75
CA TYR A 28 -7.45 -10.39 26.76
C TYR A 28 -8.68 -11.06 26.19
N ARG A 29 -9.81 -10.91 26.88
CA ARG A 29 -11.09 -11.43 26.39
C ARG A 29 -11.56 -10.63 25.20
N TYR A 30 -12.04 -11.33 24.16
CA TYR A 30 -12.74 -10.70 23.05
C TYR A 30 -14.11 -10.18 23.47
N THR A 31 -14.49 -9.04 22.90
CA THR A 31 -15.86 -8.51 23.07
C THR A 31 -16.88 -9.39 22.31
N ARG A 32 -18.15 -9.34 22.71
CA ARG A 32 -19.22 -10.05 21.98
C ARG A 32 -19.28 -9.66 20.50
N LEU A 33 -19.03 -8.39 20.19
CA LEU A 33 -19.00 -7.90 18.81
C LEU A 33 -17.88 -8.54 18.00
N GLN A 34 -16.67 -8.60 18.58
CA GLN A 34 -15.51 -9.23 17.93
C GLN A 34 -15.75 -10.73 17.67
N VAL A 35 -16.36 -11.44 18.62
CA VAL A 35 -16.72 -12.85 18.44
C VAL A 35 -17.76 -13.01 17.33
N LYS A 36 -18.80 -12.17 17.27
CA LYS A 36 -19.77 -12.16 16.19
C LYS A 36 -19.12 -11.90 14.82
N THR A 37 -18.16 -10.98 14.77
CA THR A 37 -17.38 -10.71 13.53
C THR A 37 -16.60 -11.95 13.09
N MET A 38 -15.97 -12.67 14.02
CA MET A 38 -15.25 -13.92 13.69
C MET A 38 -16.18 -14.99 13.14
N LEU A 39 -17.38 -15.16 13.74
CA LEU A 39 -18.38 -16.12 13.26
C LEU A 39 -18.88 -15.74 11.85
N ARG A 40 -19.15 -14.48 11.61
CA ARG A 40 -19.53 -13.98 10.30
C ARG A 40 -18.42 -14.25 9.25
N ASP A 41 -17.16 -14.06 9.63
CA ASP A 41 -16.02 -14.29 8.74
C ASP A 41 -15.76 -15.77 8.42
N GLN A 42 -16.31 -16.73 9.20
CA GLN A 42 -16.23 -18.15 8.88
C GLN A 42 -17.02 -18.53 7.61
N ALA A 43 -18.07 -17.78 7.28
CA ALA A 43 -18.93 -18.08 6.15
C ALA A 43 -18.13 -18.21 4.84
N GLU A 44 -18.47 -19.19 4.01
CA GLU A 44 -17.86 -19.39 2.68
C GLU A 44 -18.21 -18.26 1.72
N ASN A 45 -19.47 -17.80 1.78
CA ASN A 45 -19.94 -16.62 1.06
C ASN A 45 -19.59 -15.37 1.87
N THR A 46 -19.03 -14.38 1.20
CA THR A 46 -18.74 -13.09 1.82
C THR A 46 -20.01 -12.26 1.91
N MET A 47 -20.14 -11.46 2.97
CA MET A 47 -21.36 -10.67 3.24
C MET A 47 -21.67 -9.66 2.13
N ASP A 48 -20.69 -9.24 1.37
CA ASP A 48 -20.87 -8.35 0.23
C ASP A 48 -21.64 -8.96 -0.96
N MET A 49 -21.87 -10.28 -0.92
CA MET A 49 -22.69 -11.01 -1.90
C MET A 49 -24.19 -11.04 -1.53
N GLU A 50 -24.55 -10.57 -0.33
CA GLU A 50 -25.94 -10.51 0.13
C GLU A 50 -26.78 -9.63 -0.79
N VAL A 51 -27.99 -10.10 -1.14
CA VAL A 51 -28.96 -9.35 -1.92
C VAL A 51 -29.76 -8.46 -0.97
N LEU A 52 -29.89 -7.20 -1.30
CA LEU A 52 -30.66 -6.23 -0.51
C LEU A 52 -32.09 -6.17 -1.05
N ASP A 53 -32.92 -7.12 -0.64
CA ASP A 53 -34.26 -7.36 -1.21
C ASP A 53 -35.23 -6.19 -1.04
N ASP A 54 -34.96 -5.25 -0.11
CA ASP A 54 -35.75 -4.04 0.14
C ASP A 54 -35.19 -2.81 -0.62
N VAL A 55 -34.19 -2.99 -1.48
CA VAL A 55 -33.52 -1.90 -2.21
C VAL A 55 -33.81 -2.00 -3.69
N PRO A 56 -34.41 -0.98 -4.31
CA PRO A 56 -34.62 -0.93 -5.75
C PRO A 56 -33.32 -0.61 -6.49
N MET A 57 -33.22 -0.98 -7.78
CA MET A 57 -32.06 -0.72 -8.61
C MET A 57 -31.77 0.77 -8.82
N GLU A 58 -32.80 1.61 -8.72
CA GLU A 58 -32.76 3.07 -8.85
C GLU A 58 -31.97 3.75 -7.71
N ASP A 59 -31.76 3.06 -6.59
CA ASP A 59 -30.93 3.55 -5.47
C ASP A 59 -29.41 3.49 -5.79
N LEU A 60 -29.03 2.88 -6.90
CA LEU A 60 -27.66 2.96 -7.43
C LEU A 60 -27.45 4.27 -8.20
N ASN A 61 -26.31 4.92 -7.99
CA ASN A 61 -25.92 6.13 -8.71
C ASN A 61 -25.56 5.82 -10.16
N TYR A 62 -26.44 6.18 -11.07
CA TYR A 62 -26.30 5.92 -12.50
C TYR A 62 -25.02 6.52 -13.10
N GLN A 63 -24.61 7.70 -12.66
CA GLN A 63 -23.39 8.36 -13.18
C GLN A 63 -22.15 7.56 -12.80
N THR A 64 -22.06 7.06 -11.57
CA THR A 64 -20.97 6.19 -11.12
C THR A 64 -20.95 4.88 -11.90
N VAL A 65 -22.11 4.25 -12.11
CA VAL A 65 -22.24 3.01 -12.91
C VAL A 65 -21.73 3.23 -14.33
N GLN A 66 -22.16 4.31 -15.00
CA GLN A 66 -21.74 4.63 -16.36
C GLN A 66 -20.23 4.97 -16.43
N GLY A 67 -19.71 5.71 -15.45
CA GLY A 67 -18.28 6.00 -15.33
C GLY A 67 -17.43 4.74 -15.17
N TYR A 68 -17.86 3.81 -14.32
CA TYR A 68 -17.23 2.52 -14.12
C TYR A 68 -17.28 1.67 -15.40
N ARG A 69 -18.45 1.59 -16.05
CA ARG A 69 -18.67 0.84 -17.30
C ARG A 69 -17.77 1.35 -18.45
N ASN A 70 -17.64 2.66 -18.57
CA ASN A 70 -16.75 3.29 -19.55
C ASN A 70 -15.28 2.94 -19.28
N ARG A 71 -14.84 2.95 -18.02
CA ARG A 71 -13.47 2.51 -17.64
C ARG A 71 -13.24 1.04 -17.98
N HIS A 72 -14.19 0.18 -17.68
CA HIS A 72 -14.10 -1.25 -17.99
C HIS A 72 -13.93 -1.45 -19.51
N ARG A 73 -14.73 -0.77 -20.33
CA ARG A 73 -14.62 -0.81 -21.79
C ARG A 73 -13.27 -0.32 -22.31
N THR A 74 -12.77 0.79 -21.76
CA THR A 74 -11.47 1.36 -22.16
C THR A 74 -10.32 0.42 -21.81
N LEU A 75 -10.34 -0.20 -20.63
CA LEU A 75 -9.25 -1.06 -20.15
C LEU A 75 -9.30 -2.47 -20.72
N LYS A 76 -10.49 -2.96 -21.12
CA LYS A 76 -10.69 -4.31 -21.68
C LYS A 76 -11.58 -4.25 -22.93
N PRO A 77 -11.11 -3.64 -24.01
CA PRO A 77 -11.90 -3.49 -25.23
C PRO A 77 -12.28 -4.87 -25.81
N GLY A 78 -13.52 -4.98 -26.27
CA GLY A 78 -14.08 -6.22 -26.81
C GLY A 78 -14.49 -7.25 -25.76
N HIS A 79 -14.52 -6.87 -24.48
CA HIS A 79 -15.01 -7.77 -23.42
C HIS A 79 -16.49 -8.11 -23.64
N PRO A 80 -16.92 -9.39 -23.46
CA PRO A 80 -18.32 -9.79 -23.69
C PRO A 80 -19.38 -8.94 -22.98
N PHE A 81 -19.04 -8.37 -21.81
CA PHE A 81 -19.94 -7.52 -21.03
C PHE A 81 -20.23 -6.15 -21.66
N GLU A 82 -19.52 -5.73 -22.71
CA GLU A 82 -19.81 -4.46 -23.41
C GLU A 82 -21.21 -4.46 -24.04
N ARG A 83 -21.69 -5.63 -24.48
CA ARG A 83 -22.95 -5.80 -25.20
C ARG A 83 -24.18 -5.91 -24.29
N LEU A 84 -23.96 -6.06 -22.99
CA LEU A 84 -25.03 -6.22 -22.01
C LEU A 84 -25.73 -4.88 -21.75
N ASN A 85 -27.03 -4.91 -21.47
CA ASN A 85 -27.71 -3.75 -20.89
C ASN A 85 -27.23 -3.51 -19.44
N ASP A 86 -27.67 -2.45 -18.78
CA ASP A 86 -27.17 -2.06 -17.47
C ASP A 86 -27.48 -3.11 -16.39
N ASP A 87 -28.68 -3.66 -16.38
CA ASP A 87 -29.10 -4.69 -15.42
C ASP A 87 -28.31 -5.99 -15.59
N GLU A 88 -28.18 -6.45 -16.83
CA GLU A 88 -27.39 -7.63 -17.17
C GLU A 88 -25.91 -7.41 -16.81
N TYR A 89 -25.37 -6.21 -17.06
CA TYR A 89 -24.03 -5.83 -16.72
C TYR A 89 -23.79 -5.85 -15.21
N LEU A 90 -24.64 -5.16 -14.43
CA LEU A 90 -24.57 -5.11 -12.98
C LEU A 90 -24.66 -6.52 -12.35
N ARG A 91 -25.57 -7.35 -12.88
CA ARG A 91 -25.66 -8.76 -12.49
C ARG A 91 -24.38 -9.53 -12.81
N SER A 92 -23.82 -9.35 -14.00
CA SER A 92 -22.62 -10.07 -14.45
C SER A 92 -21.37 -9.72 -13.65
N ILE A 93 -21.26 -8.47 -13.18
CA ILE A 93 -20.15 -8.05 -12.32
C ILE A 93 -20.36 -8.41 -10.85
N GLY A 94 -21.57 -8.79 -10.45
CA GLY A 94 -21.94 -9.14 -9.07
C GLY A 94 -22.44 -7.97 -8.24
N ALA A 95 -22.77 -6.84 -8.89
CA ALA A 95 -23.36 -5.67 -8.23
C ALA A 95 -24.86 -5.77 -8.01
N ALA A 96 -25.52 -6.68 -8.74
CA ALA A 96 -26.93 -6.98 -8.55
C ALA A 96 -27.17 -8.50 -8.65
N ALA A 97 -28.24 -8.98 -8.07
CA ALA A 97 -28.68 -10.35 -8.19
C ALA A 97 -30.21 -10.45 -8.09
N VAL A 98 -30.76 -11.54 -8.63
CA VAL A 98 -32.19 -11.82 -8.54
C VAL A 98 -32.51 -12.32 -7.15
N SER A 99 -33.41 -11.63 -6.46
CA SER A 99 -33.93 -12.03 -5.15
C SER A 99 -34.63 -13.41 -5.23
N ARG A 100 -34.51 -14.17 -4.14
CA ARG A 100 -35.27 -15.42 -3.97
C ARG A 100 -36.68 -15.21 -3.50
N GLU A 101 -36.99 -14.05 -2.90
CA GLU A 101 -38.26 -13.70 -2.31
C GLU A 101 -39.27 -13.24 -3.38
N ASP A 102 -38.99 -12.17 -4.10
CA ASP A 102 -39.85 -11.53 -5.08
C ASP A 102 -39.54 -11.81 -6.55
N LYS A 103 -38.39 -12.49 -6.81
CA LYS A 103 -37.88 -12.80 -8.15
C LYS A 103 -37.45 -11.59 -8.99
N GLN A 104 -37.28 -10.43 -8.35
CA GLN A 104 -36.86 -9.21 -9.01
C GLN A 104 -35.33 -9.02 -8.87
N LEU A 105 -34.77 -8.11 -9.65
CA LEU A 105 -33.37 -7.75 -9.58
C LEU A 105 -33.20 -6.67 -8.51
N HIS A 106 -32.28 -6.92 -7.58
CA HIS A 106 -31.91 -5.99 -6.51
C HIS A 106 -30.39 -5.81 -6.44
N PRO A 107 -29.91 -4.66 -5.93
CA PRO A 107 -28.49 -4.51 -5.63
C PRO A 107 -28.02 -5.56 -4.62
N THR A 108 -26.78 -6.01 -4.80
CA THR A 108 -26.08 -6.70 -3.73
C THR A 108 -25.46 -5.69 -2.76
N ALA A 109 -25.09 -6.13 -1.57
CA ALA A 109 -24.34 -5.32 -0.62
C ALA A 109 -23.08 -4.69 -1.27
N ALA A 110 -22.35 -5.48 -2.10
CA ALA A 110 -21.22 -4.95 -2.89
C ALA A 110 -21.64 -3.91 -3.92
N GLY A 111 -22.76 -4.12 -4.60
CA GLY A 111 -23.30 -3.17 -5.59
C GLY A 111 -23.67 -1.85 -4.93
N MET A 112 -24.36 -1.91 -3.78
CA MET A 112 -24.71 -0.73 -3.00
C MET A 112 -23.47 0.02 -2.53
N LEU A 113 -22.48 -0.65 -1.94
CA LEU A 113 -21.20 -0.04 -1.51
C LEU A 113 -20.43 0.58 -2.68
N MET A 114 -20.42 -0.06 -3.84
CA MET A 114 -19.65 0.37 -5.00
C MET A 114 -20.29 1.51 -5.77
N PHE A 115 -21.63 1.56 -5.82
CA PHE A 115 -22.37 2.41 -6.74
C PHE A 115 -23.56 3.18 -6.10
N GLY A 116 -23.92 2.94 -4.85
CA GLY A 116 -25.00 3.67 -4.19
C GLY A 116 -24.62 5.11 -3.87
N ASP A 117 -25.61 5.96 -3.63
CA ASP A 117 -25.38 7.23 -2.97
C ASP A 117 -25.26 7.03 -1.45
N GLU A 118 -24.45 7.85 -0.80
CA GLU A 118 -24.10 7.69 0.63
C GLU A 118 -25.34 7.55 1.52
N TYR A 119 -26.37 8.38 1.32
CA TYR A 119 -27.58 8.33 2.12
C TYR A 119 -28.35 7.00 1.98
N ASN A 120 -28.22 6.28 0.86
CA ASN A 120 -28.78 4.93 0.68
C ASN A 120 -27.84 3.88 1.30
N ILE A 121 -26.50 4.04 1.15
CA ILE A 121 -25.52 3.13 1.74
C ILE A 121 -25.66 3.07 3.26
N VAL A 122 -25.80 4.21 3.96
CA VAL A 122 -25.86 4.24 5.43
C VAL A 122 -27.14 3.62 6.00
N ARG A 123 -28.20 3.41 5.20
CA ARG A 123 -29.40 2.68 5.63
C ARG A 123 -29.10 1.20 5.90
N HIS A 124 -28.18 0.61 5.15
CA HIS A 124 -27.79 -0.80 5.28
C HIS A 124 -26.45 -0.96 6.04
N PHE A 125 -25.59 0.04 5.99
CA PHE A 125 -24.31 0.09 6.67
C PHE A 125 -24.22 1.34 7.56
N PRO A 126 -24.85 1.35 8.75
CA PRO A 126 -25.00 2.57 9.57
C PRO A 126 -23.67 3.22 9.98
N GLU A 127 -22.60 2.44 10.08
CA GLU A 127 -21.25 2.93 10.43
C GLU A 127 -20.38 3.19 9.20
N TYR A 128 -20.97 3.15 8.00
CA TYR A 128 -20.26 3.45 6.77
C TYR A 128 -19.73 4.87 6.79
N PHE A 129 -18.41 5.00 6.63
CA PHE A 129 -17.76 6.29 6.56
C PHE A 129 -16.42 6.15 5.83
N LEU A 130 -16.19 6.98 4.81
CA LEU A 130 -14.94 7.09 4.10
C LEU A 130 -14.36 8.48 4.35
N ASP A 131 -13.08 8.54 4.74
CA ASP A 131 -12.43 9.79 5.11
C ASP A 131 -10.97 9.81 4.63
N TYR A 132 -10.68 10.62 3.64
CA TYR A 132 -9.33 10.99 3.25
C TYR A 132 -8.98 12.34 3.87
N ARG A 133 -7.82 12.40 4.51
CA ARG A 133 -7.29 13.60 5.14
C ARG A 133 -5.89 13.89 4.63
N GLU A 134 -5.68 15.10 4.15
CA GLU A 134 -4.36 15.59 3.78
C GLU A 134 -3.85 16.56 4.86
N MET A 135 -2.67 16.26 5.43
CA MET A 135 -2.07 16.99 6.54
C MET A 135 -0.64 17.38 6.16
N LEU A 136 -0.50 18.31 5.22
CA LEU A 136 0.79 18.77 4.71
C LEU A 136 1.36 19.94 5.51
N ASP A 137 0.50 20.71 6.17
CA ASP A 137 0.88 21.83 7.03
C ASP A 137 0.51 21.53 8.50
N PRO A 138 1.50 21.46 9.41
CA PRO A 138 1.23 21.23 10.84
C PRO A 138 0.41 22.33 11.53
N ALA A 139 0.33 23.53 10.95
CA ALA A 139 -0.40 24.66 11.53
C ALA A 139 -1.92 24.54 11.35
N ILE A 140 -2.38 23.70 10.40
CA ILE A 140 -3.79 23.50 10.12
C ILE A 140 -4.16 22.03 10.27
N ARG A 141 -5.41 21.80 10.67
CA ARG A 141 -5.88 20.43 10.96
C ARG A 141 -5.81 19.50 9.75
N TRP A 142 -6.13 20.02 8.56
CA TRP A 142 -5.99 19.36 7.26
C TRP A 142 -5.89 20.40 6.15
N THR A 143 -5.06 20.11 5.16
CA THR A 143 -4.92 20.95 3.94
C THR A 143 -5.97 20.60 2.90
N ASP A 144 -6.46 19.36 2.92
CA ASP A 144 -7.56 18.88 2.07
C ASP A 144 -8.28 17.72 2.75
N ARG A 145 -9.56 17.49 2.39
CA ARG A 145 -10.36 16.40 2.94
C ARG A 145 -11.41 15.94 1.94
N ILE A 146 -11.57 14.62 1.83
CA ILE A 146 -12.65 13.97 1.07
C ILE A 146 -13.37 13.03 2.02
N GLN A 147 -14.64 13.32 2.34
CA GLN A 147 -15.44 12.49 3.22
C GLN A 147 -16.74 12.07 2.54
N SER A 148 -17.22 10.84 2.78
CA SER A 148 -18.41 10.29 2.14
C SER A 148 -19.68 11.09 2.48
N SER A 149 -19.77 11.61 3.70
CA SER A 149 -20.94 12.33 4.20
C SER A 149 -20.94 13.84 3.88
N SER A 150 -20.09 14.31 2.93
CA SER A 150 -20.06 15.75 2.59
C SER A 150 -21.27 16.21 1.77
N GLY A 151 -21.95 15.31 1.08
CA GLY A 151 -23.02 15.64 0.12
C GLY A 151 -22.54 16.24 -1.20
N GLU A 152 -21.22 16.41 -1.41
CA GLU A 152 -20.64 17.01 -2.62
C GLU A 152 -20.42 16.01 -3.76
N TRP A 153 -20.57 14.73 -3.48
CA TRP A 153 -20.35 13.63 -4.42
C TRP A 153 -21.14 12.39 -3.93
N SER A 154 -21.14 11.32 -4.71
CA SER A 154 -21.92 10.10 -4.40
C SER A 154 -21.63 9.47 -3.03
N GLY A 155 -20.41 9.62 -2.52
CA GLY A 155 -19.98 9.00 -1.27
C GLY A 155 -19.67 7.51 -1.37
N ASN A 156 -19.76 6.87 -2.54
CA ASN A 156 -19.52 5.45 -2.75
C ASN A 156 -18.04 5.08 -2.93
N LEU A 157 -17.75 3.76 -2.92
CA LEU A 157 -16.38 3.25 -3.01
C LEU A 157 -15.71 3.53 -4.35
N CYS A 158 -16.46 3.48 -5.45
CA CYS A 158 -15.91 3.71 -6.79
C CYS A 158 -15.37 5.13 -6.92
N ASP A 159 -16.17 6.11 -6.61
CA ASP A 159 -15.79 7.51 -6.69
C ASP A 159 -14.73 7.88 -5.66
N PHE A 160 -14.82 7.33 -4.43
CA PHE A 160 -13.80 7.52 -3.41
C PHE A 160 -12.43 7.02 -3.87
N TYR A 161 -12.38 5.81 -4.43
CA TYR A 161 -11.14 5.24 -4.92
C TYR A 161 -10.43 6.18 -5.91
N PHE A 162 -11.13 6.66 -6.94
CA PHE A 162 -10.52 7.51 -7.95
C PHE A 162 -10.14 8.89 -7.44
N ARG A 163 -10.99 9.49 -6.60
CA ARG A 163 -10.69 10.78 -5.96
C ARG A 163 -9.43 10.70 -5.09
N VAL A 164 -9.35 9.69 -4.23
CA VAL A 164 -8.21 9.52 -3.32
C VAL A 164 -6.95 9.11 -4.07
N TYR A 165 -7.07 8.19 -5.04
CA TYR A 165 -5.91 7.78 -5.83
C TYR A 165 -5.26 8.98 -6.54
N ASN A 166 -6.04 9.84 -7.15
CA ASN A 166 -5.53 11.07 -7.76
C ASN A 166 -4.76 11.93 -6.76
N LYS A 167 -5.27 12.10 -5.53
CA LYS A 167 -4.61 12.90 -4.47
C LYS A 167 -3.31 12.28 -3.98
N ILE A 168 -3.27 10.97 -3.75
CA ILE A 168 -2.06 10.30 -3.21
C ILE A 168 -0.98 10.08 -4.26
N SER A 169 -1.30 10.11 -5.55
CA SER A 169 -0.36 9.91 -6.66
C SER A 169 0.24 11.20 -7.21
N MET A 170 -0.37 12.37 -6.97
CA MET A 170 0.04 13.66 -7.58
C MET A 170 1.51 14.04 -7.33
N ASP A 171 2.04 13.72 -6.14
CA ASP A 171 3.39 14.14 -5.75
C ASP A 171 4.47 13.11 -6.09
N ILE A 172 4.08 11.99 -6.73
CA ILE A 172 5.03 10.95 -7.11
C ILE A 172 5.73 11.34 -8.40
N LYS A 173 7.04 11.56 -8.29
CA LYS A 173 7.86 11.87 -9.46
C LYS A 173 7.84 10.69 -10.44
N THR A 174 7.35 10.94 -11.63
CA THR A 174 7.43 10.01 -12.76
C THR A 174 8.76 10.27 -13.48
N PRO A 175 9.73 9.34 -13.45
CA PRO A 175 10.93 9.47 -14.28
C PRO A 175 10.52 9.59 -15.73
N PHE A 176 11.20 10.44 -16.51
CA PHE A 176 11.02 10.45 -17.94
C PHE A 176 11.60 9.16 -18.53
N ALA A 177 10.75 8.17 -18.72
CA ALA A 177 11.09 6.90 -19.36
C ALA A 177 10.14 6.64 -20.52
N MET A 178 10.69 6.16 -21.65
CA MET A 178 9.95 5.82 -22.86
C MET A 178 9.99 4.30 -23.04
N GLN A 179 8.88 3.68 -23.35
CA GLN A 179 8.80 2.29 -23.75
C GLN A 179 7.97 2.18 -25.03
N GLY A 180 8.59 1.68 -26.10
CA GLY A 180 7.90 1.52 -27.38
C GLY A 180 7.43 2.82 -28.05
N GLY A 181 7.96 3.99 -27.66
CA GLY A 181 7.54 5.31 -28.15
C GLY A 181 6.58 6.06 -27.22
N ASP A 182 6.01 5.40 -26.24
CA ASP A 182 5.09 6.00 -25.27
C ASP A 182 5.79 6.35 -23.95
N ARG A 183 5.34 7.43 -23.32
CA ARG A 183 5.82 7.83 -21.98
C ARG A 183 5.28 6.87 -20.93
N ILE A 184 6.16 6.31 -20.11
CA ILE A 184 5.75 5.53 -18.95
C ILE A 184 5.29 6.51 -17.86
N GLU A 185 3.97 6.61 -17.67
CA GLU A 185 3.38 7.42 -16.58
C GLU A 185 3.14 6.60 -15.31
N ASP A 186 3.22 5.27 -15.38
CA ASP A 186 2.85 4.34 -14.33
C ASP A 186 4.08 3.62 -13.74
N THR A 187 4.64 4.20 -12.68
CA THR A 187 5.80 3.63 -11.98
C THR A 187 5.39 2.47 -11.04
N PRO A 188 6.34 1.63 -10.57
CA PRO A 188 6.08 0.62 -9.54
C PRO A 188 5.43 1.22 -8.29
N VAL A 189 5.80 2.45 -7.90
CA VAL A 189 5.22 3.17 -6.75
C VAL A 189 3.73 3.46 -6.99
N HIS A 190 3.34 3.92 -8.19
CA HIS A 190 1.94 4.13 -8.54
C HIS A 190 1.12 2.84 -8.45
N LYS A 191 1.68 1.72 -8.92
CA LYS A 191 1.04 0.39 -8.82
C LYS A 191 0.88 -0.04 -7.36
N ALA A 192 1.91 0.14 -6.55
CA ALA A 192 1.88 -0.17 -5.11
C ALA A 192 0.83 0.67 -4.36
N LEU A 193 0.67 1.96 -4.70
CA LEU A 193 -0.36 2.81 -4.09
C LEU A 193 -1.78 2.41 -4.50
N ARG A 194 -1.99 2.07 -5.78
CA ARG A 194 -3.29 1.52 -6.24
C ARG A 194 -3.65 0.27 -5.47
N GLU A 195 -2.70 -0.62 -5.31
CA GLU A 195 -2.87 -1.86 -4.57
C GLU A 195 -3.16 -1.62 -3.09
N ALA A 196 -2.42 -0.70 -2.44
CA ALA A 196 -2.63 -0.36 -1.04
C ALA A 196 -4.04 0.20 -0.80
N LEU A 197 -4.50 1.13 -1.66
CA LEU A 197 -5.82 1.72 -1.58
C LEU A 197 -6.92 0.67 -1.85
N ALA A 198 -6.78 -0.13 -2.90
CA ALA A 198 -7.73 -1.19 -3.23
C ALA A 198 -7.85 -2.21 -2.09
N ASN A 199 -6.72 -2.68 -1.55
CA ASN A 199 -6.71 -3.62 -0.44
C ASN A 199 -7.35 -3.06 0.83
N CYS A 200 -7.17 -1.78 1.11
CA CYS A 200 -7.82 -1.10 2.22
C CYS A 200 -9.36 -1.13 2.08
N LEU A 201 -9.89 -0.86 0.89
CA LEU A 201 -11.32 -0.88 0.61
C LEU A 201 -11.90 -2.30 0.53
N ILE A 202 -11.19 -3.22 -0.15
CA ILE A 202 -11.67 -4.61 -0.35
C ILE A 202 -11.70 -5.39 0.96
N ASN A 203 -10.80 -5.11 1.91
CA ASN A 203 -10.72 -5.84 3.16
C ASN A 203 -11.39 -5.14 4.35
N ALA A 204 -12.04 -4.00 4.14
CA ALA A 204 -12.79 -3.30 5.17
C ALA A 204 -14.01 -4.12 5.63
N ASP A 205 -14.27 -4.14 6.94
CA ASP A 205 -15.50 -4.66 7.52
C ASP A 205 -16.57 -3.55 7.56
N TYR A 206 -17.38 -3.48 6.52
CA TYR A 206 -18.44 -2.48 6.40
C TYR A 206 -19.62 -2.70 7.36
N TYR A 207 -19.70 -3.87 8.00
CA TYR A 207 -20.62 -4.17 9.09
C TYR A 207 -20.01 -3.89 10.48
N GLY A 208 -18.78 -3.37 10.51
CA GLY A 208 -18.07 -3.01 11.72
C GLY A 208 -18.48 -1.64 12.28
N THR A 209 -17.80 -1.19 13.32
CA THR A 209 -18.13 0.04 14.06
C THR A 209 -17.36 1.29 13.63
N ARG A 210 -16.53 1.20 12.61
CA ARG A 210 -15.66 2.30 12.15
C ARG A 210 -15.56 2.34 10.65
N GLY A 211 -15.36 3.53 10.10
CA GLY A 211 -15.13 3.73 8.68
C GLY A 211 -13.67 3.53 8.23
N VAL A 212 -13.45 3.64 6.94
CA VAL A 212 -12.11 3.66 6.31
C VAL A 212 -11.51 5.05 6.45
N VAL A 213 -10.23 5.13 6.86
CA VAL A 213 -9.52 6.40 7.00
C VAL A 213 -8.19 6.33 6.27
N ILE A 214 -7.93 7.29 5.39
CA ILE A 214 -6.67 7.42 4.68
C ILE A 214 -6.07 8.78 5.03
N LYS A 215 -4.80 8.78 5.45
CA LYS A 215 -4.09 10.00 5.85
C LYS A 215 -2.87 10.18 4.97
N LYS A 216 -2.73 11.37 4.40
CA LYS A 216 -1.55 11.80 3.66
C LYS A 216 -0.84 12.88 4.46
N GLU A 217 0.39 12.62 4.83
CA GLU A 217 1.32 13.56 5.43
C GLU A 217 2.49 13.81 4.45
N GLN A 218 3.36 14.78 4.70
CA GLN A 218 4.42 15.16 3.76
C GLN A 218 5.28 13.98 3.24
N LYS A 219 5.56 13.00 4.09
CA LYS A 219 6.41 11.84 3.74
C LYS A 219 5.81 10.51 4.20
N LYS A 220 4.52 10.47 4.43
CA LYS A 220 3.87 9.28 4.96
C LYS A 220 2.44 9.18 4.47
N LEU A 221 2.05 7.98 4.06
CA LEU A 221 0.67 7.59 3.81
C LEU A 221 0.26 6.51 4.82
N THR A 222 -0.95 6.64 5.36
CA THR A 222 -1.54 5.65 6.25
C THR A 222 -2.90 5.24 5.72
N PHE A 223 -3.10 3.93 5.57
CA PHE A 223 -4.36 3.33 5.14
C PHE A 223 -4.93 2.55 6.31
N GLU A 224 -6.09 2.94 6.79
CA GLU A 224 -6.74 2.33 7.96
C GLU A 224 -8.11 1.81 7.57
N ASN A 225 -8.34 0.50 7.69
CA ASN A 225 -9.66 -0.10 7.47
C ASN A 225 -10.13 -0.86 8.71
N PRO A 226 -11.45 -0.91 8.98
CA PRO A 226 -12.02 -1.75 10.02
C PRO A 226 -11.82 -3.23 9.70
N GLY A 227 -11.71 -4.04 10.76
CA GLY A 227 -11.50 -5.47 10.67
C GLY A 227 -10.03 -5.89 10.79
N TYR A 228 -9.83 -7.18 11.01
CA TYR A 228 -8.52 -7.82 11.15
C TYR A 228 -8.10 -8.53 9.86
N ILE A 229 -6.81 -8.89 9.79
CA ILE A 229 -6.24 -9.61 8.64
C ILE A 229 -6.69 -11.07 8.66
N ARG A 230 -7.40 -11.52 7.62
CA ARG A 230 -8.00 -12.86 7.57
C ARG A 230 -6.96 -13.96 7.35
N THR A 231 -5.94 -13.73 6.54
CA THR A 231 -4.84 -14.67 6.25
C THR A 231 -3.75 -14.68 7.32
N GLY A 232 -3.73 -13.67 8.20
CA GLY A 232 -2.65 -13.40 9.15
C GLY A 232 -1.46 -12.68 8.50
N LYS A 233 -0.73 -11.90 9.30
CA LYS A 233 0.35 -11.00 8.81
C LYS A 233 1.45 -11.73 8.05
N ILE A 234 1.87 -12.91 8.52
CA ILE A 234 2.98 -13.67 7.92
C ILE A 234 2.59 -14.13 6.51
N GLN A 235 1.39 -14.72 6.35
CA GLN A 235 0.91 -15.20 5.06
C GLN A 235 0.64 -14.05 4.10
N MET A 236 0.03 -12.96 4.59
CA MET A 236 -0.21 -11.76 3.79
C MET A 236 1.10 -11.18 3.22
N ARG A 237 2.18 -11.13 4.03
CA ARG A 237 3.51 -10.66 3.59
C ARG A 237 4.18 -11.63 2.62
N LYS A 238 4.00 -12.94 2.82
CA LYS A 238 4.55 -13.99 1.92
C LYS A 238 3.86 -13.98 0.56
N GLY A 239 2.55 -13.67 0.54
CA GLY A 239 1.73 -13.71 -0.66
C GLY A 239 1.36 -15.12 -1.09
N GLY A 240 0.81 -15.24 -2.30
CA GLY A 240 0.38 -16.50 -2.90
C GLY A 240 -1.00 -17.01 -2.45
N GLU A 241 -1.58 -16.43 -1.41
CA GLU A 241 -2.94 -16.72 -0.96
C GLU A 241 -3.74 -15.41 -0.89
N SER A 242 -4.96 -15.43 -1.40
CA SER A 242 -5.89 -14.29 -1.34
C SER A 242 -7.18 -14.74 -0.67
N ASP A 243 -7.52 -14.11 0.46
CA ASP A 243 -8.78 -14.31 1.17
C ASP A 243 -9.42 -12.94 1.47
N PRO A 244 -9.97 -12.26 0.44
CA PRO A 244 -10.57 -10.95 0.60
C PRO A 244 -11.85 -11.04 1.45
N ARG A 245 -12.08 -10.02 2.28
CA ARG A 245 -13.31 -9.91 3.07
C ARG A 245 -14.53 -9.71 2.16
N ASN A 246 -14.36 -8.94 1.09
CA ASN A 246 -15.42 -8.58 0.14
C ASN A 246 -15.05 -9.08 -1.27
N LYS A 247 -15.44 -10.32 -1.58
CA LYS A 247 -15.09 -11.00 -2.85
C LYS A 247 -15.72 -10.33 -4.08
N SER A 248 -16.94 -9.83 -3.96
CA SER A 248 -17.63 -9.13 -5.06
C SER A 248 -16.99 -7.76 -5.32
N LEU A 249 -16.64 -7.00 -4.28
CA LEU A 249 -15.87 -5.76 -4.45
C LEU A 249 -14.53 -6.04 -5.14
N MET A 250 -13.79 -7.08 -4.72
CA MET A 250 -12.54 -7.45 -5.37
C MET A 250 -12.74 -7.79 -6.86
N LYS A 251 -13.81 -8.54 -7.20
CA LYS A 251 -14.14 -8.84 -8.60
C LYS A 251 -14.36 -7.55 -9.40
N MET A 252 -15.12 -6.60 -8.87
CA MET A 252 -15.39 -5.33 -9.52
C MET A 252 -14.12 -4.51 -9.71
N PHE A 253 -13.25 -4.36 -8.71
CA PHE A 253 -11.97 -3.69 -8.86
C PHE A 253 -11.08 -4.37 -9.91
N ASN A 254 -11.01 -5.69 -9.94
CA ASN A 254 -10.21 -6.43 -10.94
C ASN A 254 -10.72 -6.25 -12.37
N LEU A 255 -12.02 -6.07 -12.58
CA LEU A 255 -12.58 -5.82 -13.91
C LEU A 255 -12.07 -4.51 -14.51
N ILE A 256 -11.75 -3.54 -13.68
CA ILE A 256 -11.14 -2.26 -14.10
C ILE A 256 -9.63 -2.21 -13.82
N SER A 257 -8.98 -3.39 -13.82
CA SER A 257 -7.53 -3.55 -13.68
C SER A 257 -6.95 -2.94 -12.39
N ILE A 258 -7.71 -2.98 -11.31
CA ILE A 258 -7.30 -2.55 -9.97
C ILE A 258 -7.24 -3.77 -9.06
N GLY A 259 -6.08 -4.00 -8.41
CA GLY A 259 -5.83 -5.17 -7.59
C GLY A 259 -5.60 -6.45 -8.40
N GLU A 260 -5.03 -7.46 -7.75
CA GLU A 260 -4.77 -8.76 -8.34
C GLU A 260 -5.27 -9.90 -7.42
N ARG A 261 -5.76 -10.99 -8.01
CA ARG A 261 -6.23 -12.17 -7.25
C ARG A 261 -5.11 -13.08 -6.78
N SER A 262 -3.89 -12.91 -7.28
CA SER A 262 -2.77 -13.83 -7.05
C SER A 262 -2.17 -13.76 -5.64
N GLY A 263 -2.61 -12.83 -4.80
CA GLY A 263 -2.01 -12.57 -3.49
C GLY A 263 -0.60 -11.95 -3.59
N SER A 264 -0.26 -11.37 -4.72
CA SER A 264 1.02 -10.68 -4.98
C SER A 264 1.03 -9.21 -4.55
N GLY A 265 -0.13 -8.61 -4.31
CA GLY A 265 -0.28 -7.17 -4.08
C GLY A 265 0.53 -6.65 -2.89
N VAL A 266 0.36 -7.26 -1.71
CA VAL A 266 1.12 -6.85 -0.52
C VAL A 266 2.62 -7.09 -0.68
N PRO A 267 3.10 -8.29 -1.11
CA PRO A 267 4.52 -8.46 -1.46
C PRO A 267 5.06 -7.40 -2.41
N ASN A 268 4.32 -7.02 -3.44
CA ASN A 268 4.74 -5.99 -4.40
C ASN A 268 4.91 -4.61 -3.75
N ILE A 269 4.05 -4.25 -2.78
CA ILE A 269 4.22 -3.00 -2.00
C ILE A 269 5.56 -3.03 -1.26
N PHE A 270 5.87 -4.13 -0.56
CA PHE A 270 7.13 -4.27 0.19
C PHE A 270 8.35 -4.25 -0.72
N ASN A 271 8.30 -4.96 -1.84
CA ASN A 271 9.39 -4.99 -2.82
C ASN A 271 9.64 -3.61 -3.41
N THR A 272 8.59 -2.89 -3.81
CA THR A 272 8.69 -1.53 -4.35
C THR A 272 9.37 -0.59 -3.36
N TRP A 273 8.98 -0.62 -2.06
CA TRP A 273 9.62 0.20 -1.02
C TRP A 273 11.08 -0.19 -0.78
N ALA A 274 11.39 -1.49 -0.92
CA ALA A 274 12.77 -1.97 -0.82
C ALA A 274 13.63 -1.50 -1.99
N ASP A 275 13.09 -1.52 -3.21
CA ASP A 275 13.79 -1.10 -4.45
C ASP A 275 14.07 0.42 -4.44
N GLU A 276 13.16 1.22 -3.87
CA GLU A 276 13.33 2.67 -3.67
C GLU A 276 14.23 3.01 -2.47
N ASP A 277 14.76 2.02 -1.74
CA ASP A 277 15.53 2.21 -0.51
C ASP A 277 14.78 2.96 0.61
N TRP A 278 13.46 2.97 0.58
CA TRP A 278 12.65 3.58 1.63
C TRP A 278 12.49 2.66 2.84
N LYS A 279 12.07 3.24 3.97
CA LYS A 279 11.72 2.48 5.17
C LYS A 279 10.67 1.42 4.84
N GLU A 280 10.86 0.23 5.40
CA GLU A 280 9.95 -0.90 5.17
C GLU A 280 8.50 -0.53 5.55
N PRO A 281 7.50 -0.89 4.73
CA PRO A 281 6.10 -0.74 5.07
C PRO A 281 5.75 -1.41 6.40
N VAL A 282 4.92 -0.75 7.22
CA VAL A 282 4.49 -1.28 8.51
C VAL A 282 3.03 -1.65 8.45
N ILE A 283 2.70 -2.89 8.85
CA ILE A 283 1.33 -3.38 8.98
C ILE A 283 1.04 -3.68 10.44
N GLU A 284 0.06 -2.98 10.97
CA GLU A 284 -0.40 -3.13 12.35
C GLU A 284 -1.85 -3.62 12.39
N GLU A 285 -2.17 -4.44 13.38
CA GLU A 285 -3.54 -4.72 13.79
C GLU A 285 -3.75 -4.08 15.15
N ARG A 286 -4.76 -3.22 15.22
CA ARG A 286 -5.24 -2.68 16.49
C ARG A 286 -6.56 -3.36 16.83
N PHE A 287 -6.73 -3.57 18.11
CA PHE A 287 -7.92 -4.18 18.66
C PHE A 287 -8.55 -3.16 19.61
N ASP A 288 -9.87 -3.06 19.56
CA ASP A 288 -10.64 -2.11 20.36
C ASP A 288 -10.47 -0.64 19.93
N PRO A 289 -11.04 -0.29 18.76
CA PRO A 289 -11.74 -1.13 17.78
C PRO A 289 -10.78 -1.91 16.87
N ASP A 290 -11.27 -3.01 16.30
CA ASP A 290 -10.51 -3.81 15.33
C ASP A 290 -10.19 -2.97 14.08
N ARG A 291 -8.90 -2.78 13.80
CA ARG A 291 -8.41 -2.06 12.62
C ARG A 291 -7.14 -2.70 12.08
N THR A 292 -7.05 -2.73 10.76
CA THR A 292 -5.80 -2.99 10.05
C THR A 292 -5.25 -1.66 9.54
N ILE A 293 -3.97 -1.41 9.78
CA ILE A 293 -3.29 -0.16 9.44
C ILE A 293 -2.05 -0.50 8.62
N LEU A 294 -1.99 0.03 7.39
CA LEU A 294 -0.79 0.01 6.56
C LEU A 294 -0.18 1.40 6.57
N THR A 295 1.08 1.50 6.96
CA THR A 295 1.87 2.74 6.93
C THR A 295 2.97 2.64 5.89
N LEU A 296 3.02 3.60 4.98
CA LEU A 296 4.01 3.74 3.92
C LEU A 296 4.79 5.05 4.14
N GLU A 297 6.09 4.96 4.42
CA GLU A 297 6.95 6.12 4.59
C GLU A 297 7.87 6.30 3.38
N PHE A 298 7.89 7.51 2.80
CA PHE A 298 8.76 7.92 1.69
C PHE A 298 10.07 8.50 2.24
N VAL A 299 10.76 7.73 3.08
CA VAL A 299 11.97 8.13 3.80
C VAL A 299 13.02 7.05 3.64
N GLU A 300 14.24 7.45 3.20
CA GLU A 300 15.36 6.52 3.06
C GLU A 300 15.71 5.76 4.35
N LYS A 301 16.14 4.52 4.22
CA LYS A 301 16.63 3.71 5.35
C LYS A 301 17.83 4.37 6.01
N GLN A 302 17.80 4.59 7.30
CA GLN A 302 18.90 5.22 8.06
C GLN A 302 20.24 4.47 7.97
N ALA A 303 20.21 3.15 7.74
CA ALA A 303 21.43 2.35 7.62
C ALA A 303 22.35 2.77 6.45
N LYS A 304 21.77 3.27 5.36
CA LYS A 304 22.55 3.74 4.19
C LYS A 304 23.23 5.09 4.48
N LYS A 305 22.56 6.02 5.17
CA LYS A 305 23.17 7.32 5.58
C LYS A 305 24.35 7.12 6.50
N ILE A 306 24.24 6.28 7.52
CA ILE A 306 25.33 5.98 8.46
C ILE A 306 26.50 5.29 7.75
N SER A 307 26.22 4.37 6.83
CA SER A 307 27.28 3.68 6.07
C SER A 307 27.97 4.60 5.06
N GLU A 308 27.26 5.52 4.41
CA GLU A 308 27.84 6.51 3.50
C GLU A 308 28.62 7.60 4.23
N GLU A 309 28.11 8.12 5.35
CA GLU A 309 28.85 9.04 6.21
C GLU A 309 30.12 8.40 6.78
N ASN A 310 30.05 7.18 7.28
CA ASN A 310 31.20 6.43 7.75
C ASN A 310 32.20 6.13 6.61
N ARG A 311 31.71 5.86 5.40
CA ARG A 311 32.57 5.64 4.22
C ARG A 311 33.27 6.95 3.78
N ARG A 312 32.54 8.08 3.76
CA ARG A 312 33.08 9.42 3.49
C ARG A 312 34.12 9.82 4.54
N ARG A 313 33.81 9.61 5.83
CA ARG A 313 34.71 9.89 6.95
C ARG A 313 36.01 9.06 6.90
N LYS A 314 35.90 7.75 6.59
CA LYS A 314 37.05 6.86 6.39
C LYS A 314 37.89 7.31 5.19
N THR A 315 37.28 7.66 4.06
CA THR A 315 37.99 8.15 2.86
C THR A 315 38.71 9.48 3.15
N SER A 316 38.07 10.41 3.85
CA SER A 316 38.65 11.68 4.27
C SER A 316 39.90 11.47 5.17
N ASN A 317 39.82 10.54 6.12
CA ASN A 317 41.00 10.17 6.97
C ASN A 317 42.14 9.57 6.16
N HIS A 318 41.85 8.75 5.14
CA HIS A 318 42.91 8.22 4.27
C HIS A 318 43.54 9.31 3.40
N ILE A 319 42.74 10.25 2.88
CA ILE A 319 43.26 11.42 2.14
C ILE A 319 44.18 12.26 3.01
N ALA A 320 43.84 12.54 4.26
CA ALA A 320 44.69 13.27 5.19
C ALA A 320 46.03 12.56 5.43
N LYS A 321 46.02 11.24 5.65
CA LYS A 321 47.23 10.45 5.80
C LYS A 321 48.11 10.41 4.52
N ILE A 322 47.48 10.41 3.34
CA ILE A 322 48.22 10.50 2.06
C ILE A 322 48.96 11.84 1.95
N TYR A 323 48.30 12.95 2.30
CA TYR A 323 48.94 14.26 2.31
C TYR A 323 50.10 14.31 3.32
N GLU A 324 49.88 13.81 4.53
CA GLU A 324 50.93 13.71 5.55
C GLU A 324 52.16 12.97 5.04
N TYR A 325 51.96 11.77 4.46
CA TYR A 325 53.02 10.94 3.91
C TYR A 325 53.80 11.65 2.77
N LEU A 326 53.06 12.24 1.84
CA LEU A 326 53.67 12.96 0.70
C LEU A 326 54.38 14.25 1.13
N THR A 327 53.91 14.90 2.20
CA THR A 327 54.61 16.07 2.77
C THR A 327 55.93 15.68 3.40
N GLN A 328 56.01 14.53 4.06
CA GLN A 328 57.23 14.03 4.70
C GLN A 328 58.29 13.49 3.71
N HIS A 329 57.81 12.83 2.63
CA HIS A 329 58.69 12.09 1.70
C HIS A 329 58.87 12.78 0.34
N GLY A 330 58.16 13.89 0.08
CA GLY A 330 58.18 14.64 -1.18
C GLY A 330 57.49 13.94 -2.33
N GLU A 331 57.91 12.73 -2.68
CA GLU A 331 57.30 11.88 -3.71
C GLU A 331 57.28 10.40 -3.30
N ALA A 332 56.25 9.65 -3.72
CA ALA A 332 56.11 8.24 -3.34
C ALA A 332 55.39 7.41 -4.41
N LYS A 333 55.69 6.09 -4.44
CA LYS A 333 54.95 5.13 -5.26
C LYS A 333 53.66 4.71 -4.61
N THR A 334 52.68 4.24 -5.42
CA THR A 334 51.38 3.76 -4.91
C THR A 334 51.54 2.69 -3.83
N ASN A 335 52.51 1.78 -3.96
CA ASN A 335 52.77 0.69 -3.02
C ASN A 335 53.16 1.21 -1.63
N ASP A 336 54.03 2.22 -1.59
CA ASP A 336 54.53 2.80 -0.34
C ASP A 336 53.39 3.55 0.40
N ILE A 337 52.60 4.31 -0.36
CA ILE A 337 51.40 4.99 0.16
C ILE A 337 50.40 3.98 0.67
N ALA A 338 50.11 2.91 -0.09
CA ALA A 338 49.19 1.85 0.27
C ALA A 338 49.59 1.15 1.59
N ALA A 339 50.87 0.84 1.75
CA ALA A 339 51.40 0.26 2.98
C ALA A 339 51.21 1.21 4.18
N TYR A 340 51.50 2.50 4.02
CA TYR A 340 51.38 3.50 5.08
C TYR A 340 49.94 3.69 5.55
N ILE A 341 48.98 3.75 4.62
CA ILE A 341 47.53 3.97 4.96
C ILE A 341 46.81 2.66 5.27
N GLY A 342 47.42 1.48 5.09
CA GLY A 342 46.82 0.17 5.37
C GLY A 342 45.71 -0.24 4.38
N LEU A 343 45.83 0.16 3.11
CA LEU A 343 44.88 -0.21 2.05
C LEU A 343 45.53 -1.03 0.94
N SER A 344 44.68 -1.72 0.14
CA SER A 344 45.19 -2.38 -1.07
C SER A 344 45.65 -1.35 -2.11
N VAL A 345 46.63 -1.75 -2.95
CA VAL A 345 47.20 -0.90 -4.00
C VAL A 345 46.13 -0.41 -4.99
N SER A 346 45.16 -1.24 -5.34
CA SER A 346 44.05 -0.87 -6.21
C SER A 346 43.14 0.21 -5.59
N ARG A 347 42.84 0.07 -4.30
CA ARG A 347 42.01 1.05 -3.57
C ARG A 347 42.75 2.38 -3.38
N THR A 348 44.04 2.32 -3.05
CA THR A 348 44.89 3.51 -2.94
C THR A 348 44.97 4.26 -4.25
N ARG A 349 45.10 3.56 -5.38
CA ARG A 349 45.13 4.16 -6.72
C ARG A 349 43.82 4.88 -7.05
N ALA A 350 42.66 4.31 -6.68
CA ALA A 350 41.38 4.95 -6.85
C ALA A 350 41.29 6.27 -6.05
N ILE A 351 41.73 6.28 -4.79
CA ILE A 351 41.74 7.49 -3.97
C ILE A 351 42.66 8.55 -4.58
N LEU A 352 43.86 8.17 -4.98
CA LEU A 352 44.86 9.09 -5.58
C LEU A 352 44.34 9.72 -6.89
N SER A 353 43.55 8.98 -7.69
CA SER A 353 42.95 9.50 -8.94
C SER A 353 41.87 10.54 -8.70
N GLU A 354 41.20 10.53 -7.55
CA GLU A 354 40.15 11.48 -7.17
C GLU A 354 40.74 12.75 -6.49
N MET A 355 42.00 12.74 -6.07
CA MET A 355 42.64 13.86 -5.37
C MET A 355 43.12 14.96 -6.33
N LYS A 356 42.55 16.17 -6.21
CA LYS A 356 42.81 17.30 -7.13
C LYS A 356 44.20 17.94 -6.98
N ASN A 357 44.78 17.87 -5.77
CA ASN A 357 46.06 18.55 -5.45
C ASN A 357 47.28 17.61 -5.49
N ILE A 358 47.21 16.53 -6.23
CA ILE A 358 48.30 15.60 -6.43
C ILE A 358 48.60 15.52 -7.93
N GLU A 359 49.89 15.48 -8.27
CA GLU A 359 50.37 15.23 -9.63
C GLU A 359 51.16 13.93 -9.71
N THR A 360 51.15 13.32 -10.89
CA THR A 360 51.89 12.11 -11.19
C THR A 360 53.19 12.45 -11.90
N ILE A 361 54.30 11.78 -11.49
CA ILE A 361 55.61 11.86 -12.10
C ILE A 361 55.96 10.48 -12.63
N GLY A 362 56.52 10.42 -13.85
CA GLY A 362 56.92 9.18 -14.48
C GLY A 362 55.74 8.38 -15.10
N THR A 363 56.09 7.32 -15.82
CA THR A 363 55.14 6.47 -16.55
C THR A 363 55.27 5.01 -16.12
N ASN A 364 54.16 4.26 -16.24
CA ASN A 364 54.07 2.82 -15.98
C ASN A 364 54.61 2.38 -14.60
N THR A 365 55.60 1.54 -14.55
CA THR A 365 56.19 0.95 -13.33
C THR A 365 56.92 1.97 -12.45
N ASN A 366 57.34 3.13 -12.99
CA ASN A 366 58.03 4.19 -12.26
C ASN A 366 57.13 5.36 -11.87
N ARG A 367 55.80 5.20 -11.91
CA ARG A 367 54.84 6.23 -11.53
C ARG A 367 54.90 6.55 -10.04
N LYS A 368 55.17 7.80 -9.73
CA LYS A 368 55.13 8.36 -8.38
C LYS A 368 54.13 9.51 -8.28
N TYR A 369 53.74 9.85 -7.08
CA TYR A 369 52.80 10.92 -6.77
C TYR A 369 53.49 11.93 -5.88
N LYS A 370 53.25 13.23 -6.11
CA LYS A 370 53.63 14.33 -5.24
C LYS A 370 52.52 15.38 -5.12
N ILE A 371 52.63 16.21 -4.10
CA ILE A 371 51.72 17.35 -3.91
C ILE A 371 52.02 18.42 -4.95
N LYS A 372 51.00 18.96 -5.62
CA LYS A 372 51.16 20.11 -6.52
C LYS A 372 51.63 21.31 -5.71
N LYS A 373 52.67 21.99 -6.19
CA LYS A 373 53.10 23.28 -5.61
C LYS A 373 52.13 24.40 -5.96
#